data_92fb6cc57d1f4341cd09dd45ad3ce1c4
#
_entry.id   92fb6cc57d1f4341cd09dd45ad3ce1c4
#
_cell.length_a   1.000
_cell.length_b   1.000
_cell.length_c   1.000
_cell.angle_alpha   90.00
_cell.angle_beta   90.00
_cell.angle_gamma   90.00
#
_symmetry.space_group_name_H-M   'P 1'
#
loop_
_entity.id
_entity.type
_entity.pdbx_description
1 polymer ?
#
loop_
_entity_poly.entity_id
_entity_poly.type
_entity_poly.pdbx_seq_one_letter_code
_entity_poly.pdbx_strand_id
1 'polypeptide(L)'
;MSQFTDSLHEVFERFGRVDARRMFGGHGVYHEGRMFALVVGDTLYLKTDAESVVHFDRLRLPAFEYNRNGKMMQMSYRQAPAEVFEDRDEAAVWARRAWEAALRSGQPPRPRKPRAKAAR
;
A
#
# COMPACT_ATOMS: atom_id res chain seq x y z
N MET A 1 5.66 -17.25 -3.93
CA MET A 1 5.55 -16.07 -3.14
C MET A 1 6.48 -16.12 -1.97
N SER A 2 6.95 -15.01 -1.51
CA SER A 2 7.88 -15.02 -0.40
C SER A 2 7.13 -15.25 0.90
N GLN A 3 7.85 -15.71 1.90
CA GLN A 3 7.26 -15.88 3.22
C GLN A 3 6.82 -14.55 3.78
N PHE A 4 7.55 -13.48 3.45
CA PHE A 4 7.18 -12.16 3.92
C PHE A 4 5.81 -11.76 3.39
N THR A 5 5.60 -11.93 2.10
CA THR A 5 4.32 -11.57 1.50
C THR A 5 3.19 -12.43 2.06
N ASP A 6 3.46 -13.72 2.24
CA ASP A 6 2.45 -14.62 2.77
C ASP A 6 2.07 -14.25 4.20
N SER A 7 3.02 -13.71 4.98
CA SER A 7 2.74 -13.37 6.36
C SER A 7 1.80 -12.16 6.50
N LEU A 8 1.59 -11.41 5.42
CA LEU A 8 0.76 -10.21 5.51
C LEU A 8 -0.70 -10.51 5.83
N HIS A 9 -1.17 -11.72 5.50
CA HIS A 9 -2.51 -12.10 5.90
C HIS A 9 -2.66 -12.06 7.41
N GLU A 10 -1.64 -12.51 8.10
CA GLU A 10 -1.62 -12.54 9.55
C GLU A 10 -1.37 -11.14 10.12
N VAL A 11 -0.45 -10.41 9.51
CA VAL A 11 -0.12 -9.06 9.96
C VAL A 11 -1.37 -8.18 9.95
N PHE A 12 -2.18 -8.30 8.90
CA PHE A 12 -3.36 -7.45 8.74
C PHE A 12 -4.66 -8.13 9.14
N GLU A 13 -4.58 -9.18 9.93
CA GLU A 13 -5.79 -9.93 10.29
C GLU A 13 -6.84 -9.07 10.98
N ARG A 14 -6.43 -8.05 11.71
CA ARG A 14 -7.38 -7.18 12.40
C ARG A 14 -7.87 -6.02 11.54
N PHE A 15 -7.23 -5.81 10.40
CA PHE A 15 -7.69 -4.83 9.44
C PHE A 15 -8.73 -5.44 8.52
N GLY A 16 -8.45 -6.61 7.99
CA GLY A 16 -9.35 -7.27 7.08
C GLY A 16 -8.58 -8.17 6.13
N ARG A 17 -9.29 -8.70 5.18
CA ARG A 17 -8.69 -9.59 4.21
C ARG A 17 -7.86 -8.82 3.20
N VAL A 18 -6.67 -9.31 2.92
CA VAL A 18 -5.81 -8.69 1.92
C VAL A 18 -5.39 -9.72 0.89
N ASP A 19 -5.15 -9.25 -0.32
CA ASP A 19 -4.67 -10.09 -1.42
C ASP A 19 -3.39 -9.48 -1.95
N ALA A 20 -2.39 -10.32 -2.21
CA ALA A 20 -1.13 -9.86 -2.78
C ALA A 20 -1.05 -10.32 -4.22
N ARG A 21 -0.64 -9.43 -5.11
CA ARG A 21 -0.50 -9.73 -6.53
C ARG A 21 0.86 -9.28 -7.03
N ARG A 22 1.49 -10.12 -7.81
CA ARG A 22 2.80 -9.79 -8.35
C ARG A 22 2.74 -8.62 -9.29
N MET A 23 3.74 -7.75 -9.21
CA MET A 23 3.87 -6.66 -10.14
C MET A 23 5.27 -6.08 -10.06
N PHE A 24 5.86 -5.78 -11.20
CA PHE A 24 7.14 -5.06 -11.28
C PHE A 24 8.22 -5.55 -10.32
N GLY A 25 8.36 -6.83 -10.18
CA GLY A 25 9.39 -7.34 -9.28
C GLY A 25 9.02 -7.31 -7.81
N GLY A 26 7.80 -6.94 -7.49
CA GLY A 26 7.31 -6.92 -6.13
C GLY A 26 5.87 -7.39 -6.09
N HIS A 27 5.12 -6.89 -5.13
CA HIS A 27 3.71 -7.25 -5.00
C HIS A 27 2.90 -6.03 -4.60
N GLY A 28 1.72 -5.89 -5.20
CA GLY A 28 0.74 -4.94 -4.72
C GLY A 28 -0.14 -5.66 -3.71
N VAL A 29 -0.53 -4.98 -2.65
CA VAL A 29 -1.40 -5.54 -1.62
C VAL A 29 -2.74 -4.82 -1.69
N TYR A 30 -3.79 -5.60 -1.83
CA TYR A 30 -5.13 -5.08 -2.08
C TYR A 30 -6.09 -5.43 -0.96
N HIS A 31 -7.01 -4.54 -0.71
CA HIS A 31 -8.13 -4.81 0.18
C HIS A 31 -9.38 -4.37 -0.57
N GLU A 32 -10.32 -5.28 -0.73
CA GLU A 32 -11.56 -5.02 -1.47
C GLU A 32 -11.30 -4.42 -2.84
N GLY A 33 -10.34 -5.00 -3.53
CA GLY A 33 -10.03 -4.63 -4.90
C GLY A 33 -9.18 -3.37 -5.07
N ARG A 34 -8.82 -2.71 -4.01
CA ARG A 34 -8.07 -1.46 -4.09
C ARG A 34 -6.71 -1.63 -3.46
N MET A 35 -5.67 -1.24 -4.19
CA MET A 35 -4.31 -1.38 -3.70
C MET A 35 -4.01 -0.31 -2.66
N PHE A 36 -3.51 -0.74 -1.51
CA PHE A 36 -3.17 0.19 -0.45
C PHE A 36 -1.74 0.01 0.05
N ALA A 37 -1.04 -0.98 -0.46
CA ALA A 37 0.32 -1.23 -0.02
C ALA A 37 1.10 -1.90 -1.12
N LEU A 38 2.41 -1.89 -0.97
CA LEU A 38 3.34 -2.37 -1.98
C LEU A 38 4.47 -3.08 -1.25
N VAL A 39 4.88 -4.23 -1.77
CA VAL A 39 6.00 -4.97 -1.21
C VAL A 39 7.08 -5.04 -2.26
N VAL A 40 8.28 -4.62 -1.90
CA VAL A 40 9.44 -4.74 -2.77
C VAL A 40 10.56 -5.35 -1.93
N GLY A 41 11.02 -6.51 -2.34
CA GLY A 41 11.92 -7.28 -1.49
C GLY A 41 11.16 -7.66 -0.23
N ASP A 42 11.74 -7.40 0.91
CA ASP A 42 11.08 -7.66 2.18
C ASP A 42 10.63 -6.36 2.86
N THR A 43 10.39 -5.33 2.07
CA THR A 43 9.97 -4.04 2.62
C THR A 43 8.54 -3.76 2.22
N LEU A 44 7.75 -3.37 3.20
CA LEU A 44 6.35 -3.01 2.99
C LEU A 44 6.24 -1.49 2.94
N TYR A 45 5.54 -0.99 1.93
CA TYR A 45 5.25 0.43 1.79
C TYR A 45 3.75 0.62 1.79
N LEU A 46 3.29 1.69 2.42
CA LEU A 46 1.87 1.97 2.56
C LEU A 46 1.50 3.21 1.76
N LYS A 47 0.33 3.18 1.16
CA LYS A 47 -0.18 4.30 0.36
C LYS A 47 -0.36 5.54 1.22
N THR A 48 0.01 6.69 0.68
CA THR A 48 -0.14 7.97 1.37
C THR A 48 -0.84 8.99 0.49
N ASP A 49 -1.33 10.02 1.12
CA ASP A 49 -1.83 11.21 0.43
C ASP A 49 -1.50 12.41 1.32
N ALA A 50 -1.98 13.59 0.94
CA ALA A 50 -1.64 14.80 1.68
C ALA A 50 -2.10 14.73 3.14
N GLU A 51 -3.21 14.05 3.41
CA GLU A 51 -3.70 13.94 4.77
C GLU A 51 -2.90 12.97 5.61
N SER A 52 -2.56 11.83 5.05
CA SER A 52 -1.95 10.76 5.83
C SER A 52 -0.44 10.86 5.94
N VAL A 53 0.20 11.57 5.01
CA VAL A 53 1.66 11.59 4.98
C VAL A 53 2.28 12.16 6.25
N VAL A 54 1.54 12.98 6.97
CA VAL A 54 2.04 13.57 8.20
C VAL A 54 2.42 12.50 9.22
N HIS A 55 1.69 11.40 9.24
CA HIS A 55 1.99 10.31 10.19
C HIS A 55 3.32 9.64 9.87
N PHE A 56 3.65 9.59 8.58
CA PHE A 56 4.91 8.98 8.13
C PHE A 56 6.06 9.95 8.31
N ASP A 57 5.83 11.23 8.06
CA ASP A 57 6.86 12.26 8.24
C ASP A 57 7.31 12.34 9.69
N ARG A 58 6.39 12.20 10.61
CA ARG A 58 6.72 12.22 12.02
C ARG A 58 7.73 11.16 12.40
N LEU A 59 7.66 10.00 11.76
CA LEU A 59 8.56 8.90 12.02
C LEU A 59 9.71 8.85 11.02
N ARG A 60 9.76 9.83 10.11
CA ARG A 60 10.80 9.93 9.08
C ARG A 60 10.90 8.69 8.23
N LEU A 61 9.75 8.15 7.86
CA LEU A 61 9.70 6.94 7.05
C LEU A 61 9.92 7.32 5.58
N PRO A 62 10.85 6.64 4.90
CA PRO A 62 11.21 7.05 3.53
C PRO A 62 10.14 6.71 2.51
N ALA A 63 10.14 7.50 1.45
CA ALA A 63 9.24 7.26 0.33
C ALA A 63 9.78 6.14 -0.54
N PHE A 64 8.89 5.44 -1.21
CA PHE A 64 9.31 4.47 -2.19
C PHE A 64 9.78 5.20 -3.44
N GLU A 65 10.96 4.85 -3.91
CA GLU A 65 11.53 5.45 -5.10
C GLU A 65 11.93 4.35 -6.06
N TYR A 66 11.81 4.63 -7.34
CA TYR A 66 12.25 3.67 -8.34
C TYR A 66 12.87 4.43 -9.50
N ASN A 67 13.73 3.73 -10.23
CA ASN A 67 14.42 4.33 -11.37
C ASN A 67 13.60 4.10 -12.62
N ARG A 68 13.34 5.18 -13.34
CA ARG A 68 12.62 5.08 -14.59
C ARG A 68 13.38 5.85 -15.64
N ASN A 69 13.97 5.13 -16.57
CA ASN A 69 14.74 5.74 -17.66
C ASN A 69 15.83 6.67 -17.14
N GLY A 70 16.54 6.24 -16.11
CA GLY A 70 17.63 7.03 -15.56
C GLY A 70 17.22 8.09 -14.56
N LYS A 71 15.91 8.22 -14.31
CA LYS A 71 15.43 9.21 -13.36
C LYS A 71 14.84 8.55 -12.14
N MET A 72 15.13 9.09 -10.97
CA MET A 72 14.49 8.59 -9.75
C MET A 72 13.10 9.18 -9.62
N MET A 73 12.11 8.30 -9.53
CA MET A 73 10.72 8.71 -9.38
C MET A 73 10.22 8.29 -8.02
N GLN A 74 9.40 9.11 -7.42
CA GLN A 74 8.76 8.77 -6.15
C GLN A 74 7.30 8.42 -6.38
N MET A 75 6.85 7.41 -5.67
CA MET A 75 5.43 7.10 -5.65
C MET A 75 4.88 7.56 -4.30
N SER A 76 3.58 7.76 -4.22
CA SER A 76 2.96 8.18 -2.97
C SER A 76 2.78 6.97 -2.06
N TYR A 77 3.90 6.37 -1.69
CA TYR A 77 3.98 5.24 -0.78
C TYR A 77 5.16 5.48 0.14
N ARG A 78 4.99 5.17 1.42
CA ARG A 78 6.04 5.33 2.40
C ARG A 78 6.26 4.02 3.13
N GLN A 79 7.49 3.78 3.55
CA GLN A 79 7.83 2.56 4.26
C GLN A 79 6.98 2.44 5.53
N ALA A 80 6.48 1.23 5.79
CA ALA A 80 5.69 0.99 6.98
C ALA A 80 6.59 1.01 8.21
N PRO A 81 6.08 1.54 9.34
CA PRO A 81 6.88 1.52 10.56
C PRO A 81 6.98 0.10 11.12
N ALA A 82 8.03 -0.14 11.89
CA ALA A 82 8.26 -1.47 12.45
C ALA A 82 7.10 -1.96 13.31
N GLU A 83 6.39 -1.06 13.96
CA GLU A 83 5.28 -1.45 14.83
C GLU A 83 4.18 -2.18 14.09
N VAL A 84 4.10 -2.03 12.77
CA VAL A 84 3.12 -2.76 11.96
C VAL A 84 3.33 -4.27 12.10
N PHE A 85 4.57 -4.68 12.24
CA PHE A 85 4.89 -6.11 12.34
C PHE A 85 4.89 -6.62 13.78
N GLU A 86 4.86 -5.71 14.74
CA GLU A 86 4.98 -6.05 16.14
C GLU A 86 3.64 -6.08 16.87
N ASP A 87 2.65 -5.41 16.33
CA ASP A 87 1.37 -5.25 17.02
C ASP A 87 0.25 -5.25 15.99
N ARG A 88 -0.65 -6.21 16.10
CA ARG A 88 -1.75 -6.35 15.12
C ARG A 88 -2.72 -5.18 15.15
N ASP A 89 -2.89 -4.57 16.32
CA ASP A 89 -3.77 -3.40 16.40
C ASP A 89 -3.15 -2.20 15.72
N GLU A 90 -1.84 -2.00 15.87
CA GLU A 90 -1.16 -0.93 15.17
C GLU A 90 -1.16 -1.19 13.68
N ALA A 91 -0.97 -2.45 13.28
CA ALA A 91 -1.03 -2.80 11.88
C ALA A 91 -2.38 -2.40 11.28
N ALA A 92 -3.46 -2.63 12.01
CA ALA A 92 -4.79 -2.28 11.51
C ALA A 92 -4.95 -0.77 11.37
N VAL A 93 -4.40 0.00 12.30
CA VAL A 93 -4.48 1.47 12.23
C VAL A 93 -3.73 1.97 10.98
N TRP A 94 -2.51 1.48 10.78
CA TRP A 94 -1.72 1.93 9.64
C TRP A 94 -2.31 1.47 8.32
N ALA A 95 -2.85 0.25 8.28
CA ALA A 95 -3.48 -0.25 7.06
C ALA A 95 -4.73 0.56 6.72
N ARG A 96 -5.52 0.92 7.73
CA ARG A 96 -6.70 1.72 7.48
C ARG A 96 -6.36 3.09 6.95
N ARG A 97 -5.32 3.72 7.50
CA ARG A 97 -4.87 5.02 6.98
C ARG A 97 -4.47 4.91 5.52
N ALA A 98 -3.74 3.84 5.19
CA ALA A 98 -3.29 3.64 3.82
C ALA A 98 -4.47 3.37 2.88
N TRP A 99 -5.41 2.55 3.33
CA TRP A 99 -6.57 2.24 2.51
C TRP A 99 -7.44 3.47 2.29
N GLU A 100 -7.61 4.28 3.33
CA GLU A 100 -8.38 5.52 3.19
C GLU A 100 -7.68 6.51 2.26
N ALA A 101 -6.35 6.55 2.31
CA ALA A 101 -5.60 7.37 1.37
C ALA A 101 -5.84 6.91 -0.06
N ALA A 102 -5.87 5.59 -0.26
CA ALA A 102 -6.15 5.04 -1.59
C ALA A 102 -7.55 5.42 -2.05
N LEU A 103 -8.52 5.40 -1.13
CA LEU A 103 -9.88 5.80 -1.47
C LEU A 103 -9.94 7.27 -1.86
N ARG A 104 -9.26 8.12 -1.10
CA ARG A 104 -9.29 9.57 -1.38
C ARG A 104 -8.55 9.93 -2.65
N SER A 105 -7.62 9.08 -3.08
CA SER A 105 -6.85 9.40 -4.29
C SER A 105 -7.70 9.31 -5.56
N GLY A 106 -8.90 8.75 -5.43
CA GLY A 106 -9.77 8.65 -6.58
C GLY A 106 -9.44 7.56 -7.54
N GLN A 107 -8.47 6.71 -7.19
CA GLN A 107 -8.14 5.62 -8.05
C GLN A 107 -9.21 4.58 -8.00
N PRO A 108 -9.70 4.10 -9.13
CA PRO A 108 -10.73 3.06 -9.09
C PRO A 108 -10.12 1.77 -8.65
N PRO A 109 -10.93 0.85 -8.18
CA PRO A 109 -10.46 -0.46 -7.87
C PRO A 109 -9.91 -1.06 -9.15
N ARG A 110 -9.21 -2.17 -9.04
CA ARG A 110 -8.62 -2.77 -10.15
C ARG A 110 -9.55 -2.80 -11.25
N PRO A 111 -9.19 -2.35 -12.30
CA PRO A 111 -10.05 -2.03 -13.36
C PRO A 111 -10.77 -3.04 -13.95
N ARG A 112 -11.79 -2.79 -14.29
CA ARG A 112 -12.49 -3.49 -14.96
C ARG A 112 -12.78 -2.59 -15.96
N LYS A 113 -12.99 -2.47 -16.76
CA LYS A 113 -13.25 -1.76 -17.67
C LYS A 113 -14.00 -0.77 -17.56
N PRO A 114 -13.91 -0.02 -17.90
CA PRO A 114 -14.49 1.12 -17.61
C PRO A 114 -15.75 1.20 -18.13
N ARG A 115 -16.39 1.48 -17.87
CA ARG A 115 -17.42 1.56 -18.17
C ARG A 115 -17.60 2.53 -18.76
N ALA A 116 -17.77 2.75 -19.44
CA ALA A 116 -17.88 3.59 -19.87
C ALA A 116 -18.41 4.55 -19.70
N LYS A 117 -18.46 4.55 -19.71
CA LYS A 117 -18.81 5.25 -19.49
C LYS A 117 -19.06 5.94 -19.22
N ALA A 118 -19.14 6.00 -19.27
CA ALA A 118 -19.38 6.49 -18.83
C ALA A 118 -19.36 7.31 -18.98
N ALA A 119 -19.53 7.33 -19.31
CA ALA A 119 -19.56 7.93 -19.31
C ALA A 119 -19.80 8.76 -19.37
N ARG A 120 -19.99 8.87 -19.31
CA ARG A 120 -20.27 9.49 -19.10
C ARG A 120 -20.31 10.05 -19.09
#